data_522213d245456fb32f96faf73ea69586
#
_entry.id   522213d245456fb32f96faf73ea69586
#
_cell.length_a   1.000
_cell.length_b   1.000
_cell.length_c   1.000
_cell.angle_alpha   90.00
_cell.angle_beta   90.00
_cell.angle_gamma   90.00
#
_symmetry.space_group_name_H-M   'P 1'
#
loop_
_entity.id
_entity.type
_entity.pdbx_description
1 polymer ?
#
loop_
_entity_poly.entity_id
_entity_poly.type
_entity_poly.pdbx_seq_one_letter_code
_entity_poly.pdbx_strand_id
1 'polypeptide(L)'
;DVGPLCYGVEDGRHEPFLRQVGTPKERKKIEDFQLEVLKRKATLLPRFEKHCAEKEYEFFGSIEEIYDYSVLEYSFALWQWGTPVSTIPANDADDDAIYKHFMAISEPSYFAKGGSNESFFVQAARELGYYGYDIRPFKKYLSIKSSKGYLKKLMLPEDAKHIKFDKTLSKKITKFLKKNDPKMLFVYGEIDPWSAAAPFWLDTSKKQNMHIFVEPRGSHRARINTLPEDMKQEAIRIIKGWLEE
;
A
#
# COMPACT_ATOMS: atom_id res chain seq x y z
N ASP A 1 -12.97 6.41 4.26
CA ASP A 1 -11.60 5.97 4.10
C ASP A 1 -10.70 6.92 4.86
N VAL A 2 -9.86 6.37 5.66
CA VAL A 2 -8.98 7.16 6.51
C VAL A 2 -7.59 6.98 5.95
N GLY A 3 -6.94 8.08 5.62
CA GLY A 3 -5.54 8.05 5.26
C GLY A 3 -4.71 7.32 6.31
N PRO A 4 -3.59 6.74 5.92
CA PRO A 4 -2.73 6.01 6.84
C PRO A 4 -2.26 6.92 7.97
N LEU A 5 -2.27 6.41 9.19
CA LEU A 5 -1.69 7.11 10.34
C LEU A 5 -0.33 6.48 10.67
N CYS A 6 0.60 6.69 9.76
CA CYS A 6 1.95 6.18 9.89
C CYS A 6 2.79 7.03 10.87
N TYR A 7 3.86 6.43 11.38
CA TYR A 7 4.78 7.11 12.30
C TYR A 7 5.95 7.80 11.60
N GLY A 8 5.97 7.74 10.27
CA GLY A 8 6.98 8.35 9.42
C GLY A 8 6.67 8.15 7.94
N VAL A 9 7.48 8.77 7.08
CA VAL A 9 7.37 8.64 5.61
C VAL A 9 7.87 7.30 5.05
N GLU A 10 8.39 6.43 5.92
CA GLU A 10 8.77 5.05 5.62
C GLU A 10 8.48 4.25 6.89
N ASP A 11 7.20 4.01 7.13
CA ASP A 11 6.76 3.37 8.37
C ASP A 11 7.18 1.90 8.40
N GLY A 12 8.00 1.56 9.38
CA GLY A 12 8.58 0.22 9.53
C GLY A 12 7.58 -0.91 9.84
N ARG A 13 6.28 -0.62 9.99
CA ARG A 13 5.26 -1.64 10.23
C ARG A 13 4.82 -2.36 8.96
N HIS A 14 4.96 -1.72 7.79
CA HIS A 14 4.52 -2.29 6.51
C HIS A 14 5.39 -3.46 6.06
N GLU A 15 6.71 -3.40 6.24
CA GLU A 15 7.60 -4.50 5.85
C GLU A 15 7.30 -5.80 6.63
N PRO A 16 7.22 -5.81 7.97
CA PRO A 16 6.82 -7.00 8.72
C PRO A 16 5.43 -7.51 8.33
N PHE A 17 4.48 -6.62 8.05
CA PHE A 17 3.16 -7.00 7.56
C PHE A 17 3.25 -7.78 6.24
N LEU A 18 3.93 -7.22 5.25
CA LEU A 18 4.11 -7.86 3.94
C LEU A 18 4.87 -9.20 4.01
N ARG A 19 5.69 -9.40 5.03
CA ARG A 19 6.36 -10.68 5.30
C ARG A 19 5.48 -11.73 5.97
N GLN A 20 4.29 -11.34 6.45
CA GLN A 20 3.38 -12.23 7.19
C GLN A 20 2.04 -12.40 6.49
N VAL A 21 1.61 -11.44 5.66
CA VAL A 21 0.32 -11.45 4.96
C VAL A 21 0.16 -12.70 4.08
N GLY A 22 -1.05 -13.26 4.06
CA GLY A 22 -1.35 -14.46 3.30
C GLY A 22 -0.54 -15.68 3.76
N THR A 23 -0.30 -16.61 2.85
CA THR A 23 0.49 -17.83 3.11
C THR A 23 1.95 -17.66 2.67
N PRO A 24 2.90 -18.44 3.22
CA PRO A 24 4.29 -18.43 2.74
C PRO A 24 4.41 -18.73 1.24
N LYS A 25 3.56 -19.62 0.72
CA LYS A 25 3.53 -19.99 -0.71
C LYS A 25 3.10 -18.81 -1.59
N GLU A 26 2.10 -18.06 -1.16
CA GLU A 26 1.64 -16.86 -1.86
C GLU A 26 2.73 -15.79 -1.90
N ARG A 27 3.34 -15.47 -0.76
CA ARG A 27 4.43 -14.51 -0.69
C ARG A 27 5.62 -14.87 -1.56
N LYS A 28 6.01 -16.17 -1.53
CA LYS A 28 7.08 -16.68 -2.39
C LYS A 28 6.75 -16.51 -3.86
N LYS A 29 5.53 -16.82 -4.29
CA LYS A 29 5.11 -16.67 -5.69
C LYS A 29 5.16 -15.21 -6.14
N ILE A 30 4.76 -14.27 -5.27
CA ILE A 30 4.84 -12.82 -5.53
C ILE A 30 6.30 -12.38 -5.69
N GLU A 31 7.18 -12.74 -4.74
CA GLU A 31 8.61 -12.39 -4.79
C GLU A 31 9.28 -12.99 -6.02
N ASP A 32 9.01 -14.26 -6.34
CA ASP A 32 9.57 -14.92 -7.52
C ASP A 32 9.15 -14.22 -8.82
N PHE A 33 7.89 -13.76 -8.90
CA PHE A 33 7.40 -13.00 -10.04
C PHE A 33 8.12 -11.64 -10.17
N GLN A 34 8.26 -10.89 -9.06
CA GLN A 34 9.01 -9.64 -9.06
C GLN A 34 10.46 -9.83 -9.52
N LEU A 35 11.13 -10.91 -9.03
CA LEU A 35 12.45 -11.28 -9.47
C LEU A 35 12.50 -11.61 -10.97
N GLU A 36 11.49 -12.30 -11.48
CA GLU A 36 11.43 -12.65 -12.90
C GLU A 36 11.26 -11.42 -13.79
N VAL A 37 10.39 -10.48 -13.40
CA VAL A 37 10.24 -9.18 -14.08
C VAL A 37 11.58 -8.43 -14.12
N LEU A 38 12.31 -8.39 -13.01
CA LEU A 38 13.63 -7.74 -12.95
C LEU A 38 14.70 -8.45 -13.78
N LYS A 39 14.73 -9.77 -13.81
CA LYS A 39 15.66 -10.55 -14.65
C LYS A 39 15.46 -10.30 -16.13
N ARG A 40 14.20 -10.10 -16.55
CA ARG A 40 13.82 -9.78 -17.93
C ARG A 40 13.87 -8.28 -18.25
N LYS A 41 14.49 -7.47 -17.40
CA LYS A 41 14.56 -6.01 -17.58
C LYS A 41 15.04 -5.61 -18.98
N ALA A 42 16.01 -6.32 -19.54
CA ALA A 42 16.53 -6.03 -20.88
C ALA A 42 15.48 -6.09 -21.99
N THR A 43 14.46 -6.94 -21.85
CA THR A 43 13.37 -7.08 -22.83
C THR A 43 12.11 -6.31 -22.44
N LEU A 44 11.84 -6.15 -21.15
CA LEU A 44 10.61 -5.53 -20.65
C LEU A 44 10.73 -4.01 -20.49
N LEU A 45 11.90 -3.47 -20.15
CA LEU A 45 12.09 -2.02 -19.97
C LEU A 45 11.81 -1.22 -21.26
N PRO A 46 12.27 -1.63 -22.46
CA PRO A 46 11.92 -0.90 -23.69
C PRO A 46 10.40 -0.85 -23.95
N ARG A 47 9.67 -1.91 -23.59
CA ARG A 47 8.20 -1.96 -23.70
C ARG A 47 7.54 -1.02 -22.70
N PHE A 48 8.07 -0.96 -21.48
CA PHE A 48 7.62 -0.07 -20.42
C PHE A 48 7.84 1.40 -20.80
N GLU A 49 9.01 1.73 -21.34
CA GLU A 49 9.33 3.07 -21.84
C GLU A 49 8.38 3.50 -22.96
N LYS A 50 8.15 2.60 -23.95
CA LYS A 50 7.19 2.85 -25.01
C LYS A 50 5.78 3.11 -24.47
N HIS A 51 5.31 2.28 -23.52
CA HIS A 51 4.01 2.48 -22.88
C HIS A 51 3.92 3.84 -22.19
N CYS A 52 4.94 4.24 -21.42
CA CYS A 52 4.97 5.53 -20.75
C CYS A 52 4.94 6.70 -21.75
N ALA A 53 5.66 6.58 -22.87
CA ALA A 53 5.65 7.58 -23.93
C ALA A 53 4.29 7.69 -24.62
N GLU A 54 3.64 6.55 -24.93
CA GLU A 54 2.29 6.52 -25.53
C GLU A 54 1.21 7.09 -24.60
N LYS A 55 1.43 7.05 -23.28
CA LYS A 55 0.56 7.61 -22.25
C LYS A 55 0.94 9.04 -21.86
N GLU A 56 2.01 9.58 -22.44
CA GLU A 56 2.53 10.92 -22.14
C GLU A 56 2.85 11.11 -20.63
N TYR A 57 3.29 10.03 -19.95
CA TYR A 57 3.67 10.12 -18.54
C TYR A 57 5.00 10.84 -18.39
N GLU A 58 5.01 11.85 -17.52
CA GLU A 58 6.22 12.51 -17.03
C GLU A 58 6.53 12.06 -15.61
N PHE A 59 7.82 11.91 -15.27
CA PHE A 59 8.29 11.50 -13.97
C PHE A 59 9.35 12.43 -13.40
N PHE A 60 9.54 12.43 -12.07
CA PHE A 60 10.67 13.09 -11.43
C PHE A 60 11.94 12.23 -11.41
N GLY A 61 11.85 10.95 -11.70
CA GLY A 61 12.96 10.00 -11.81
C GLY A 61 13.23 9.59 -13.27
N SER A 62 14.31 8.84 -13.49
CA SER A 62 14.56 8.21 -14.78
C SER A 62 13.54 7.06 -15.01
N ILE A 63 13.31 6.72 -16.28
CA ILE A 63 12.39 5.62 -16.64
C ILE A 63 12.84 4.30 -16.01
N GLU A 64 14.13 4.08 -15.90
CA GLU A 64 14.70 2.89 -15.27
C GLU A 64 14.43 2.86 -13.75
N GLU A 65 14.52 4.00 -13.07
CA GLU A 65 14.12 4.09 -11.65
C GLU A 65 12.61 3.82 -11.48
N ILE A 66 11.78 4.38 -12.35
CA ILE A 66 10.31 4.16 -12.31
C ILE A 66 9.97 2.69 -12.54
N TYR A 67 10.67 2.02 -13.47
CA TYR A 67 10.53 0.58 -13.67
C TYR A 67 10.85 -0.20 -12.38
N ASP A 68 11.98 0.09 -11.75
CA ASP A 68 12.37 -0.55 -10.50
C ASP A 68 11.32 -0.31 -9.40
N TYR A 69 10.85 0.90 -9.24
CA TYR A 69 9.81 1.22 -8.25
C TYR A 69 8.46 0.58 -8.59
N SER A 70 8.08 0.46 -9.86
CA SER A 70 6.88 -0.27 -10.26
C SER A 70 6.97 -1.75 -9.89
N VAL A 71 8.16 -2.36 -10.03
CA VAL A 71 8.37 -3.75 -9.56
C VAL A 71 8.31 -3.85 -8.04
N LEU A 72 8.87 -2.89 -7.30
CA LEU A 72 8.80 -2.87 -5.84
C LEU A 72 7.37 -2.67 -5.33
N GLU A 73 6.58 -1.84 -6.02
CA GLU A 73 5.17 -1.58 -5.71
C GLU A 73 4.27 -2.80 -5.93
N TYR A 74 4.65 -3.70 -6.83
CA TYR A 74 3.82 -4.83 -7.25
C TYR A 74 3.23 -5.64 -6.08
N SER A 75 4.03 -6.00 -5.08
CA SER A 75 3.54 -6.78 -3.94
C SER A 75 2.54 -6.01 -3.09
N PHE A 76 2.76 -4.71 -2.88
CA PHE A 76 1.84 -3.85 -2.15
C PHE A 76 0.52 -3.72 -2.90
N ALA A 77 0.57 -3.35 -4.18
CA ALA A 77 -0.62 -3.17 -5.02
C ALA A 77 -1.43 -4.47 -5.17
N LEU A 78 -0.77 -5.62 -5.34
CA LEU A 78 -1.44 -6.91 -5.47
C LEU A 78 -2.29 -7.23 -4.23
N TRP A 79 -1.71 -7.10 -3.03
CA TRP A 79 -2.42 -7.33 -1.78
C TRP A 79 -3.47 -6.26 -1.51
N GLN A 80 -3.13 -4.98 -1.72
CA GLN A 80 -4.05 -3.86 -1.52
C GLN A 80 -5.35 -4.04 -2.30
N TRP A 81 -5.28 -4.45 -3.56
CA TRP A 81 -6.47 -4.60 -4.39
C TRP A 81 -7.09 -5.99 -4.34
N GLY A 82 -6.48 -6.93 -3.62
CA GLY A 82 -6.97 -8.29 -3.44
C GLY A 82 -6.91 -9.11 -4.73
N THR A 83 -5.93 -8.84 -5.58
CA THR A 83 -5.74 -9.63 -6.80
C THR A 83 -5.34 -11.06 -6.42
N PRO A 84 -6.06 -12.10 -6.93
CA PRO A 84 -5.76 -13.46 -6.57
C PRO A 84 -4.34 -13.86 -6.99
N VAL A 85 -3.53 -14.37 -6.06
CA VAL A 85 -2.16 -14.84 -6.34
C VAL A 85 -2.12 -15.98 -7.39
N SER A 86 -3.24 -16.70 -7.56
CA SER A 86 -3.38 -17.70 -8.61
C SER A 86 -3.26 -17.15 -10.02
N THR A 87 -3.58 -15.86 -10.23
CA THR A 87 -3.51 -15.19 -11.54
C THR A 87 -2.10 -14.85 -11.99
N ILE A 88 -1.12 -14.90 -11.09
CA ILE A 88 0.29 -14.64 -11.42
C ILE A 88 0.77 -15.71 -12.38
N PRO A 89 1.31 -15.35 -13.56
CA PRO A 89 1.85 -16.29 -14.54
C PRO A 89 2.95 -17.18 -13.93
N ALA A 90 3.20 -18.31 -14.55
CA ALA A 90 4.38 -19.13 -14.23
C ALA A 90 5.66 -18.39 -14.65
N ASN A 91 6.78 -18.66 -13.96
CA ASN A 91 8.03 -17.95 -14.23
C ASN A 91 8.62 -18.24 -15.63
N ASP A 92 8.22 -19.35 -16.24
CA ASP A 92 8.59 -19.74 -17.60
C ASP A 92 7.61 -19.25 -18.68
N ALA A 93 6.55 -18.51 -18.29
CA ALA A 93 5.65 -17.87 -19.25
C ALA A 93 6.42 -16.89 -20.16
N ASP A 94 5.87 -16.63 -21.34
CA ASP A 94 6.47 -15.68 -22.28
C ASP A 94 6.48 -14.22 -21.75
N ASP A 95 7.26 -13.39 -22.40
CA ASP A 95 7.42 -11.98 -22.00
C ASP A 95 6.10 -11.21 -22.11
N ASP A 96 5.19 -11.61 -22.99
CA ASP A 96 3.90 -10.96 -23.14
C ASP A 96 2.99 -11.20 -21.96
N ALA A 97 2.91 -12.45 -21.49
CA ALA A 97 2.12 -12.81 -20.31
C ALA A 97 2.68 -12.15 -19.04
N ILE A 98 3.99 -12.19 -18.86
CA ILE A 98 4.70 -11.56 -17.73
C ILE A 98 4.44 -10.04 -17.74
N TYR A 99 4.68 -9.38 -18.86
CA TYR A 99 4.54 -7.93 -19.00
C TYR A 99 3.09 -7.48 -18.78
N LYS A 100 2.13 -8.16 -19.44
CA LYS A 100 0.70 -7.85 -19.31
C LYS A 100 0.22 -7.95 -17.86
N HIS A 101 0.63 -8.99 -17.14
CA HIS A 101 0.26 -9.17 -15.75
C HIS A 101 0.93 -8.12 -14.85
N PHE A 102 2.22 -7.85 -15.04
CA PHE A 102 2.95 -6.81 -14.31
C PHE A 102 2.26 -5.45 -14.43
N MET A 103 1.97 -5.03 -15.67
CA MET A 103 1.31 -3.75 -15.95
C MET A 103 -0.12 -3.67 -15.42
N ALA A 104 -0.84 -4.79 -15.37
CA ALA A 104 -2.20 -4.83 -14.81
C ALA A 104 -2.24 -4.60 -13.28
N ILE A 105 -1.12 -4.86 -12.59
CA ILE A 105 -1.05 -4.73 -11.12
C ILE A 105 -0.33 -3.44 -10.70
N SER A 106 0.77 -3.09 -11.37
CA SER A 106 1.66 -2.02 -10.95
C SER A 106 2.02 -1.10 -12.13
N GLU A 107 0.99 -0.51 -12.72
CA GLU A 107 1.08 0.42 -13.83
C GLU A 107 1.73 1.75 -13.37
N PRO A 108 2.69 2.33 -14.16
CA PRO A 108 3.53 3.45 -13.73
C PRO A 108 2.82 4.81 -13.55
N SER A 109 1.55 4.96 -13.94
CA SER A 109 0.79 6.20 -13.69
C SER A 109 0.78 6.61 -12.22
N TYR A 110 0.95 5.63 -11.31
CA TYR A 110 1.08 5.88 -9.89
C TYR A 110 2.23 6.84 -9.55
N PHE A 111 3.32 6.82 -10.33
CA PHE A 111 4.50 7.66 -10.16
C PHE A 111 4.50 8.88 -11.10
N ALA A 112 3.49 9.05 -11.96
CA ALA A 112 3.42 10.15 -12.91
C ALA A 112 3.16 11.49 -12.22
N LYS A 113 3.78 12.56 -12.74
CA LYS A 113 3.53 13.93 -12.31
C LYS A 113 2.09 14.36 -12.56
N GLY A 114 1.57 15.27 -11.73
CA GLY A 114 0.23 15.83 -11.90
C GLY A 114 -0.91 14.82 -11.69
N GLY A 115 -0.62 13.67 -11.09
CA GLY A 115 -1.63 12.67 -10.78
C GLY A 115 -2.64 13.18 -9.73
N SER A 116 -3.85 12.61 -9.74
CA SER A 116 -4.94 12.98 -8.82
C SER A 116 -4.59 12.81 -7.33
N ASN A 117 -3.54 12.05 -7.02
CA ASN A 117 -3.07 11.76 -5.66
C ASN A 117 -1.97 12.71 -5.16
N GLU A 118 -1.55 13.71 -5.94
CA GLU A 118 -0.42 14.58 -5.58
C GLU A 118 -0.66 15.29 -4.23
N SER A 119 -1.84 15.84 -4.00
CA SER A 119 -2.20 16.49 -2.73
C SER A 119 -2.14 15.52 -1.54
N PHE A 120 -2.54 14.28 -1.75
CA PHE A 120 -2.41 13.21 -0.74
C PHE A 120 -0.93 12.91 -0.43
N PHE A 121 -0.06 12.83 -1.44
CA PHE A 121 1.37 12.60 -1.22
C PHE A 121 2.03 13.75 -0.45
N VAL A 122 1.63 14.99 -0.72
CA VAL A 122 2.07 16.17 0.05
C VAL A 122 1.65 16.04 1.52
N GLN A 123 0.39 15.68 1.78
CA GLN A 123 -0.11 15.47 3.14
C GLN A 123 0.57 14.26 3.81
N ALA A 124 0.79 13.17 3.08
CA ALA A 124 1.52 12.00 3.57
C ALA A 124 2.96 12.37 4.00
N ALA A 125 3.67 13.15 3.17
CA ALA A 125 5.01 13.63 3.49
C ALA A 125 5.04 14.57 4.69
N ARG A 126 3.95 15.31 4.93
CA ARG A 126 3.84 16.27 6.04
C ARG A 126 3.48 15.62 7.36
N GLU A 127 2.45 14.75 7.41
CA GLU A 127 1.86 14.33 8.69
C GLU A 127 1.19 12.96 8.73
N LEU A 128 0.69 12.42 7.61
CA LEU A 128 0.05 11.11 7.60
C LEU A 128 1.06 9.97 7.57
N GLY A 129 2.22 10.22 6.97
CA GLY A 129 3.24 9.21 6.74
C GLY A 129 2.92 8.28 5.57
N TYR A 130 3.84 7.37 5.29
CA TYR A 130 3.74 6.47 4.14
C TYR A 130 4.52 5.18 4.38
N TYR A 131 4.44 4.22 3.46
CA TYR A 131 5.24 3.01 3.52
C TYR A 131 6.59 3.17 2.81
N GLY A 132 7.48 2.21 3.03
CA GLY A 132 8.75 2.08 2.33
C GLY A 132 8.84 0.73 1.62
N TYR A 133 9.86 0.57 0.79
CA TYR A 133 10.10 -0.68 0.07
C TYR A 133 11.31 -1.43 0.63
N ASP A 134 11.17 -2.76 0.80
CA ASP A 134 12.30 -3.64 1.07
C ASP A 134 12.98 -4.03 -0.24
N ILE A 135 14.15 -3.45 -0.51
CA ILE A 135 14.93 -3.74 -1.71
C ILE A 135 15.85 -4.95 -1.56
N ARG A 136 16.01 -5.52 -0.34
CA ARG A 136 17.02 -6.55 -0.05
C ARG A 136 16.92 -7.80 -0.93
N PRO A 137 15.72 -8.36 -1.21
CA PRO A 137 15.59 -9.52 -2.08
C PRO A 137 15.99 -9.23 -3.54
N PHE A 138 15.91 -7.97 -3.96
CA PHE A 138 16.00 -7.54 -5.35
C PHE A 138 17.29 -6.82 -5.71
N LYS A 139 18.16 -6.51 -4.73
CA LYS A 139 19.37 -5.68 -4.89
C LYS A 139 20.23 -5.99 -6.10
N LYS A 140 20.33 -7.27 -6.47
CA LYS A 140 21.17 -7.74 -7.58
C LYS A 140 20.68 -7.24 -8.94
N TYR A 141 19.38 -6.98 -9.06
CA TYR A 141 18.71 -6.68 -10.34
C TYR A 141 18.20 -5.25 -10.44
N LEU A 142 18.14 -4.53 -9.32
CA LEU A 142 17.73 -3.13 -9.29
C LEU A 142 18.87 -2.21 -9.76
N SER A 143 18.54 -1.18 -10.51
CA SER A 143 19.44 -0.04 -10.81
C SER A 143 19.58 0.89 -9.62
N ILE A 144 18.49 1.06 -8.83
CA ILE A 144 18.52 1.85 -7.60
C ILE A 144 19.30 1.11 -6.49
N LYS A 145 20.02 1.88 -5.69
CA LYS A 145 20.79 1.34 -4.53
C LYS A 145 20.07 1.51 -3.20
N SER A 146 19.05 2.36 -3.15
CA SER A 146 18.26 2.64 -1.97
C SER A 146 16.88 3.13 -2.37
N SER A 147 15.85 2.72 -1.65
CA SER A 147 14.49 3.25 -1.77
C SER A 147 14.22 4.41 -0.80
N LYS A 148 15.19 4.75 0.06
CA LYS A 148 15.02 5.83 1.03
C LYS A 148 14.65 7.16 0.38
N GLY A 149 13.61 7.81 0.93
CA GLY A 149 13.17 9.12 0.49
C GLY A 149 12.43 9.13 -0.85
N TYR A 150 12.04 7.97 -1.36
CA TYR A 150 11.38 7.85 -2.65
C TYR A 150 10.11 8.71 -2.76
N LEU A 151 9.29 8.79 -1.69
CA LEU A 151 8.08 9.60 -1.67
C LEU A 151 8.40 11.06 -2.06
N LYS A 152 9.42 11.65 -1.45
CA LYS A 152 9.84 13.02 -1.78
C LYS A 152 10.49 13.15 -3.14
N LYS A 153 11.29 12.14 -3.51
CA LYS A 153 12.04 12.16 -4.76
C LYS A 153 11.14 12.05 -5.98
N LEU A 154 10.14 11.15 -5.91
CA LEU A 154 9.39 10.72 -7.08
C LEU A 154 7.92 11.18 -7.10
N MET A 155 7.35 11.51 -5.93
CA MET A 155 5.91 11.72 -5.80
C MET A 155 5.53 13.16 -5.42
N LEU A 156 6.50 13.98 -5.00
CA LEU A 156 6.21 15.36 -4.61
C LEU A 156 6.63 16.35 -5.70
N PRO A 157 5.82 17.39 -5.94
CA PRO A 157 6.23 18.53 -6.75
C PRO A 157 7.45 19.23 -6.12
N GLU A 158 8.23 19.94 -6.95
CA GLU A 158 9.51 20.52 -6.54
C GLU A 158 9.39 21.47 -5.34
N ASP A 159 8.33 22.28 -5.32
CA ASP A 159 8.03 23.24 -4.24
C ASP A 159 7.63 22.55 -2.91
N ALA A 160 7.22 21.29 -2.94
CA ALA A 160 6.87 20.50 -1.75
C ALA A 160 8.01 19.59 -1.23
N LYS A 161 9.10 19.43 -1.97
CA LYS A 161 10.22 18.52 -1.57
C LYS A 161 10.93 18.95 -0.28
N HIS A 162 10.80 20.21 0.15
CA HIS A 162 11.37 20.69 1.40
C HIS A 162 10.58 20.28 2.66
N ILE A 163 9.35 19.76 2.52
CA ILE A 163 8.46 19.41 3.62
C ILE A 163 9.14 18.40 4.55
N LYS A 164 9.06 18.65 5.86
CA LYS A 164 9.51 17.75 6.90
C LYS A 164 8.30 17.07 7.53
N PHE A 165 8.43 15.79 7.84
CA PHE A 165 7.38 15.03 8.50
C PHE A 165 7.18 15.48 9.94
N ASP A 166 5.92 15.84 10.30
CA ASP A 166 5.52 16.18 11.66
C ASP A 166 4.76 15.02 12.32
N LYS A 167 5.36 14.45 13.34
CA LYS A 167 4.77 13.35 14.14
C LYS A 167 3.64 13.80 15.08
N THR A 168 3.35 15.10 15.15
CA THR A 168 2.40 15.64 16.14
C THR A 168 1.01 15.08 15.95
N LEU A 169 0.54 14.94 14.69
CA LEU A 169 -0.79 14.42 14.39
C LEU A 169 -0.93 12.98 14.90
N SER A 170 -0.04 12.08 14.49
CA SER A 170 -0.10 10.66 14.88
C SER A 170 -0.03 10.47 16.40
N LYS A 171 0.83 11.26 17.09
CA LYS A 171 0.92 11.26 18.56
C LYS A 171 -0.37 11.74 19.22
N LYS A 172 -0.98 12.83 18.72
CA LYS A 172 -2.23 13.38 19.26
C LYS A 172 -3.37 12.39 19.11
N ILE A 173 -3.53 11.78 17.91
CA ILE A 173 -4.59 10.79 17.67
C ILE A 173 -4.36 9.54 18.52
N THR A 174 -3.14 9.02 18.60
CA THR A 174 -2.82 7.87 19.46
C THR A 174 -3.19 8.17 20.93
N LYS A 175 -2.81 9.35 21.44
CA LYS A 175 -3.14 9.76 22.82
C LYS A 175 -4.66 9.90 23.03
N PHE A 176 -5.35 10.47 22.03
CA PHE A 176 -6.80 10.63 22.05
C PHE A 176 -7.53 9.29 22.15
N LEU A 177 -7.22 8.35 21.24
CA LEU A 177 -7.84 7.02 21.20
C LEU A 177 -7.55 6.21 22.47
N LYS A 178 -6.36 6.33 23.05
CA LYS A 178 -6.03 5.67 24.34
C LYS A 178 -6.86 6.22 25.50
N LYS A 179 -7.05 7.54 25.55
CA LYS A 179 -7.66 8.20 26.71
C LYS A 179 -9.17 8.34 26.64
N ASN A 180 -9.74 8.36 25.45
CA ASN A 180 -11.16 8.58 25.23
C ASN A 180 -11.82 7.32 24.66
N ASP A 181 -13.13 7.34 24.59
CA ASP A 181 -13.96 6.26 24.06
C ASP A 181 -15.06 6.83 23.13
N PRO A 182 -14.67 7.50 22.02
CA PRO A 182 -15.64 8.03 21.09
C PRO A 182 -16.35 6.90 20.32
N LYS A 183 -17.58 7.18 19.86
CA LYS A 183 -18.32 6.27 18.95
C LYS A 183 -17.54 6.14 17.63
N MET A 184 -16.75 5.07 17.50
CA MET A 184 -15.90 4.81 16.33
C MET A 184 -15.92 3.35 15.96
N LEU A 185 -16.12 3.10 14.67
CA LEU A 185 -16.05 1.77 14.09
C LEU A 185 -14.95 1.74 13.03
N PHE A 186 -13.97 0.85 13.21
CA PHE A 186 -12.86 0.64 12.32
C PHE A 186 -13.09 -0.64 11.51
N VAL A 187 -12.96 -0.57 10.19
CA VAL A 187 -13.06 -1.73 9.28
C VAL A 187 -11.79 -1.84 8.47
N TYR A 188 -11.13 -2.99 8.56
CA TYR A 188 -9.88 -3.28 7.86
C TYR A 188 -9.97 -4.57 7.07
N GLY A 189 -9.17 -4.67 6.01
CA GLY A 189 -8.95 -5.93 5.31
C GLY A 189 -7.74 -6.67 5.91
N GLU A 190 -7.85 -7.98 6.11
CA GLU A 190 -6.76 -8.80 6.66
C GLU A 190 -5.52 -8.78 5.77
N ILE A 191 -5.70 -8.75 4.45
CA ILE A 191 -4.58 -8.76 3.49
C ILE A 191 -4.22 -7.37 2.96
N ASP A 192 -4.91 -6.32 3.38
CA ASP A 192 -4.60 -4.95 2.97
C ASP A 192 -3.31 -4.46 3.63
N PRO A 193 -2.25 -4.11 2.88
CA PRO A 193 -1.02 -3.60 3.48
C PRO A 193 -1.21 -2.33 4.32
N TRP A 194 -2.21 -1.51 4.01
CA TRP A 194 -2.54 -0.34 4.83
C TRP A 194 -3.01 -0.69 6.24
N SER A 195 -3.49 -1.91 6.45
CA SER A 195 -3.84 -2.42 7.79
C SER A 195 -2.64 -2.52 8.73
N ALA A 196 -1.41 -2.48 8.22
CA ALA A 196 -0.20 -2.34 9.03
C ALA A 196 -0.19 -1.05 9.87
N ALA A 197 -0.87 0.01 9.41
CA ALA A 197 -1.00 1.27 10.12
C ALA A 197 -2.25 1.35 11.01
N ALA A 198 -3.07 0.31 11.07
CA ALA A 198 -4.28 0.24 11.87
C ALA A 198 -3.99 0.34 13.39
N PRO A 199 -4.97 0.81 14.18
CA PRO A 199 -4.82 0.94 15.64
C PRO A 199 -4.95 -0.40 16.39
N PHE A 200 -4.38 -1.50 15.89
CA PHE A 200 -4.41 -2.82 16.54
C PHE A 200 -3.69 -2.85 17.91
N TRP A 201 -2.94 -1.82 18.23
CA TRP A 201 -2.39 -1.57 19.55
C TRP A 201 -3.45 -1.09 20.58
N LEU A 202 -4.67 -0.77 20.13
CA LEU A 202 -5.77 -0.33 20.97
C LEU A 202 -6.49 -1.56 21.56
N ASP A 203 -6.52 -1.66 22.87
CA ASP A 203 -7.29 -2.68 23.58
C ASP A 203 -8.78 -2.28 23.59
N THR A 204 -9.50 -2.70 22.57
CA THR A 204 -10.93 -2.40 22.42
C THR A 204 -11.81 -3.17 23.43
N SER A 205 -11.29 -4.22 24.12
CA SER A 205 -12.04 -4.90 25.18
C SER A 205 -12.32 -3.99 26.39
N LYS A 206 -11.55 -2.90 26.51
CA LYS A 206 -11.71 -1.87 27.56
C LYS A 206 -12.49 -0.64 27.09
N LYS A 207 -13.10 -0.73 25.90
CA LYS A 207 -13.84 0.36 25.27
C LYS A 207 -15.29 -0.08 25.03
N GLN A 208 -16.21 0.83 25.25
CA GLN A 208 -17.66 0.57 24.99
C GLN A 208 -18.06 1.00 23.58
N ASN A 209 -17.41 2.07 23.08
CA ASN A 209 -17.82 2.75 21.86
C ASN A 209 -16.83 2.60 20.70
N MET A 210 -15.68 1.97 20.91
CA MET A 210 -14.71 1.73 19.84
C MET A 210 -14.64 0.26 19.48
N HIS A 211 -14.89 -0.06 18.21
CA HIS A 211 -14.90 -1.42 17.69
C HIS A 211 -14.00 -1.54 16.48
N ILE A 212 -13.29 -2.68 16.36
CA ILE A 212 -12.41 -3.00 15.22
C ILE A 212 -12.91 -4.29 14.57
N PHE A 213 -13.23 -4.22 13.28
CA PHE A 213 -13.58 -5.35 12.44
C PHE A 213 -12.49 -5.58 11.41
N VAL A 214 -12.06 -6.83 11.27
CA VAL A 214 -11.08 -7.22 10.24
C VAL A 214 -11.74 -8.25 9.34
N GLU A 215 -11.96 -7.89 8.09
CA GLU A 215 -12.53 -8.79 7.09
C GLU A 215 -11.52 -9.90 6.76
N PRO A 216 -11.85 -11.20 7.02
CA PRO A 216 -10.97 -12.31 6.67
C PRO A 216 -10.68 -12.32 5.15
N ARG A 217 -9.40 -12.37 4.77
CA ARG A 217 -8.95 -12.27 3.37
C ARG A 217 -9.41 -10.98 2.66
N GLY A 218 -9.95 -10.02 3.39
CA GLY A 218 -10.37 -8.72 2.87
C GLY A 218 -9.18 -7.85 2.43
N SER A 219 -9.35 -7.15 1.33
CA SER A 219 -8.39 -6.20 0.77
C SER A 219 -8.74 -4.75 1.18
N HIS A 220 -8.13 -3.75 0.55
CA HIS A 220 -8.48 -2.32 0.72
C HIS A 220 -9.94 -2.00 0.37
N ARG A 221 -10.65 -2.95 -0.21
CA ARG A 221 -12.09 -2.86 -0.52
C ARG A 221 -12.98 -3.28 0.65
N ALA A 222 -12.41 -3.68 1.79
CA ALA A 222 -13.17 -4.02 3.00
C ALA A 222 -14.10 -2.86 3.43
N ARG A 223 -15.35 -3.18 3.61
CA ARG A 223 -16.42 -2.25 4.04
C ARG A 223 -17.39 -3.02 4.94
N ILE A 224 -18.30 -2.33 5.63
CA ILE A 224 -19.32 -3.00 6.44
C ILE A 224 -20.13 -3.99 5.61
N ASN A 225 -20.44 -3.67 4.36
CA ASN A 225 -21.23 -4.54 3.49
C ASN A 225 -20.48 -5.75 2.94
N THR A 226 -19.17 -5.78 3.00
CA THR A 226 -18.34 -6.92 2.57
C THR A 226 -17.93 -7.83 3.72
N LEU A 227 -18.12 -7.42 4.96
CA LEU A 227 -17.86 -8.25 6.12
C LEU A 227 -18.68 -9.55 6.07
N PRO A 228 -18.16 -10.65 6.64
CA PRO A 228 -18.98 -11.84 6.95
C PRO A 228 -20.28 -11.46 7.67
N GLU A 229 -21.36 -12.20 7.43
CA GLU A 229 -22.71 -11.78 7.83
C GLU A 229 -22.83 -11.52 9.33
N ASP A 230 -22.21 -12.34 10.17
CA ASP A 230 -22.17 -12.15 11.63
C ASP A 230 -21.50 -10.83 12.04
N MET A 231 -20.32 -10.53 11.49
CA MET A 231 -19.61 -9.28 11.72
C MET A 231 -20.38 -8.07 11.19
N LYS A 232 -21.00 -8.20 10.03
CA LYS A 232 -21.81 -7.16 9.40
C LYS A 232 -23.03 -6.82 10.25
N GLN A 233 -23.77 -7.83 10.71
CA GLN A 233 -24.94 -7.61 11.57
C GLN A 233 -24.54 -6.97 12.90
N GLU A 234 -23.43 -7.38 13.48
CA GLU A 234 -22.91 -6.74 14.69
C GLU A 234 -22.53 -5.26 14.45
N ALA A 235 -21.83 -4.95 13.37
CA ALA A 235 -21.48 -3.58 13.02
C ALA A 235 -22.75 -2.71 12.82
N ILE A 236 -23.77 -3.25 12.15
CA ILE A 236 -25.05 -2.56 11.94
C ILE A 236 -25.79 -2.36 13.28
N ARG A 237 -25.79 -3.37 14.15
CA ARG A 237 -26.40 -3.29 15.48
C ARG A 237 -25.78 -2.17 16.32
N ILE A 238 -24.45 -2.09 16.33
CA ILE A 238 -23.71 -1.03 17.03
C ILE A 238 -24.10 0.36 16.50
N ILE A 239 -24.08 0.54 15.17
CA ILE A 239 -24.43 1.83 14.57
C ILE A 239 -25.86 2.23 14.88
N LYS A 240 -26.83 1.30 14.80
CA LYS A 240 -28.23 1.57 15.16
C LYS A 240 -28.35 2.01 16.61
N GLY A 241 -27.70 1.29 17.54
CA GLY A 241 -27.67 1.70 18.95
C GLY A 241 -27.14 3.11 19.17
N TRP A 242 -26.11 3.51 18.44
CA TRP A 242 -25.59 4.88 18.53
C TRP A 242 -26.54 5.97 18.01
N LEU A 243 -27.45 5.63 17.08
CA LEU A 243 -28.42 6.55 16.51
C LEU A 243 -29.68 6.68 17.37
N GLU A 244 -29.92 5.75 18.28
CA GLU A 244 -31.07 5.74 19.20
C GLU A 244 -30.79 6.46 20.52
N GLU A 245 -29.53 6.79 20.82
CA GLU A 245 -29.09 7.59 21.98
C GLU A 245 -29.13 9.10 21.65
#